data_5a8ea60ec47145769019452e0faaa5b4
#
_entry.id   5a8ea60ec47145769019452e0faaa5b4
#
_cell.length_a   1.000
_cell.length_b   1.000
_cell.length_c   1.000
_cell.angle_alpha   90.00
_cell.angle_beta   90.00
_cell.angle_gamma   90.00
#
_symmetry.space_group_name_H-M   'P 1'
#
loop_
_entity.id
_entity.type
_entity.pdbx_description
1 polymer ?
#
loop_
_entity_poly.entity_id
_entity_poly.type
_entity_poly.pdbx_seq_one_letter_code
_entity_poly.pdbx_strand_id
1 'polypeptide(L)'
;VKTDSIFYRLFQEFPSIFFELIGNRPEAANTYQFASVEIKQTAFRIDGVFLPTQEDNPIYFVEVQFQSDTELYSRLLSEIFLYLRQNKPRSTWRGVVIYPTRSIDTSDTKDCHEFFTSQRISRIYLDELGSAASLPIGIATIKLVVEDEDTAIIAARELINRTKQAVNLQLQQQLLEFIETILVYKFPKMSREEIEAMFGLSELKQTRVYQEGKEEGEQEGKRKGRQEGRVEAKLEAIPRLLALGLTVEQIAQALDLDVAQVQEVAQQTPPNQ
;
A
#
# COMPACT_ATOMS: atom_id res chain seq x y z
N VAL A 1 1.71 2.59 -4.86
CA VAL A 1 1.10 1.90 -3.71
C VAL A 1 -0.38 1.91 -3.95
N LYS A 2 -1.02 0.75 -3.96
CA LYS A 2 -2.47 0.66 -4.11
C LYS A 2 -3.11 1.04 -2.77
N THR A 3 -4.20 1.78 -2.81
CA THR A 3 -4.95 2.22 -1.61
C THR A 3 -5.35 1.04 -0.74
N ASP A 4 -5.72 -0.08 -1.37
CA ASP A 4 -6.04 -1.35 -0.71
C ASP A 4 -4.90 -1.81 0.22
N SER A 5 -3.63 -1.65 -0.21
CA SER A 5 -2.46 -2.00 0.59
C SER A 5 -2.31 -1.14 1.85
N ILE A 6 -2.72 0.15 1.78
CA ILE A 6 -2.72 1.05 2.94
C ILE A 6 -3.73 0.57 3.96
N PHE A 7 -4.96 0.25 3.52
CA PHE A 7 -6.01 -0.22 4.42
C PHE A 7 -5.73 -1.62 4.97
N TYR A 8 -5.18 -2.53 4.15
CA TYR A 8 -4.74 -3.84 4.61
C TYR A 8 -3.74 -3.71 5.75
N ARG A 9 -2.68 -2.91 5.54
CA ARG A 9 -1.65 -2.65 6.55
C ARG A 9 -2.24 -1.98 7.79
N LEU A 10 -3.13 -0.99 7.61
CA LEU A 10 -3.82 -0.33 8.71
C LEU A 10 -4.55 -1.33 9.61
N PHE A 11 -5.39 -2.18 9.03
CA PHE A 11 -6.19 -3.12 9.81
C PHE A 11 -5.37 -4.27 10.39
N GLN A 12 -4.22 -4.59 9.78
CA GLN A 12 -3.28 -5.54 10.32
C GLN A 12 -2.55 -4.99 11.56
N GLU A 13 -2.08 -3.75 11.50
CA GLU A 13 -1.34 -3.10 12.57
C GLU A 13 -2.28 -2.54 13.67
N PHE A 14 -3.46 -2.06 13.27
CA PHE A 14 -4.43 -1.40 14.15
C PHE A 14 -5.84 -1.96 13.96
N PRO A 15 -6.10 -3.22 14.29
CA PRO A 15 -7.42 -3.83 14.12
C PRO A 15 -8.53 -3.10 14.89
N SER A 16 -8.21 -2.44 15.99
CA SER A 16 -9.14 -1.62 16.77
C SER A 16 -9.80 -0.50 15.98
N ILE A 17 -9.07 0.08 15.00
CA ILE A 17 -9.59 1.16 14.15
C ILE A 17 -10.74 0.66 13.27
N PHE A 18 -10.67 -0.58 12.77
CA PHE A 18 -11.79 -1.17 12.04
C PHE A 18 -13.06 -1.28 12.92
N PHE A 19 -12.92 -1.77 14.16
CA PHE A 19 -14.06 -1.92 15.04
C PHE A 19 -14.66 -0.58 15.42
N GLU A 20 -13.85 0.42 15.67
CA GLU A 20 -14.29 1.80 15.89
C GLU A 20 -15.01 2.37 14.66
N LEU A 21 -14.51 2.12 13.46
CA LEU A 21 -15.10 2.56 12.19
C LEU A 21 -16.51 1.99 11.97
N ILE A 22 -16.75 0.74 12.36
CA ILE A 22 -18.08 0.11 12.28
C ILE A 22 -18.97 0.40 13.50
N GLY A 23 -18.57 1.33 14.37
CA GLY A 23 -19.33 1.73 15.56
C GLY A 23 -19.28 0.73 16.71
N ASN A 24 -18.34 -0.19 16.73
CA ASN A 24 -18.08 -1.11 17.83
C ASN A 24 -17.01 -0.53 18.78
N ARG A 25 -16.88 -1.16 19.95
CA ARG A 25 -15.81 -0.81 20.89
C ARG A 25 -14.46 -1.26 20.33
N PRO A 26 -13.40 -0.43 20.41
CA PRO A 26 -12.06 -0.78 19.92
C PRO A 26 -11.51 -2.09 20.53
N GLU A 27 -11.85 -2.37 21.78
CA GLU A 27 -11.40 -3.57 22.50
C GLU A 27 -11.95 -4.88 21.90
N ALA A 28 -13.03 -4.81 21.10
CA ALA A 28 -13.54 -5.97 20.37
C ALA A 28 -12.46 -6.60 19.48
N ALA A 29 -11.52 -5.81 19.00
CA ALA A 29 -10.38 -6.28 18.22
C ALA A 29 -9.57 -7.39 18.89
N ASN A 30 -9.50 -7.40 20.22
CA ASN A 30 -8.74 -8.41 20.99
C ASN A 30 -9.29 -9.84 20.82
N THR A 31 -10.51 -9.98 20.33
CA THR A 31 -11.15 -11.28 20.07
C THR A 31 -11.14 -11.66 18.59
N TYR A 32 -10.29 -11.00 17.78
CA TYR A 32 -10.20 -11.25 16.33
C TYR A 32 -8.75 -11.38 15.88
N GLN A 33 -8.57 -12.09 14.77
CA GLN A 33 -7.34 -12.12 13.98
C GLN A 33 -7.64 -11.57 12.60
N PHE A 34 -6.83 -10.62 12.13
CA PHE A 34 -6.93 -10.09 10.76
C PHE A 34 -6.06 -10.92 9.81
N ALA A 35 -6.61 -11.31 8.68
CA ALA A 35 -5.91 -12.10 7.67
C ALA A 35 -6.39 -11.77 6.25
N SER A 36 -5.55 -12.04 5.26
CA SER A 36 -5.94 -12.20 3.87
C SER A 36 -6.19 -13.69 3.60
N VAL A 37 -7.23 -14.03 2.87
CA VAL A 37 -7.62 -15.42 2.64
C VAL A 37 -7.74 -15.71 1.14
N GLU A 38 -6.94 -16.67 0.67
CA GLU A 38 -7.07 -17.21 -0.67
C GLU A 38 -8.18 -18.26 -0.73
N ILE A 39 -9.06 -18.13 -1.70
CA ILE A 39 -10.10 -19.12 -1.97
C ILE A 39 -9.53 -20.17 -2.93
N LYS A 40 -9.18 -21.33 -2.39
CA LYS A 40 -8.67 -22.46 -3.17
C LYS A 40 -9.67 -22.83 -4.27
N GLN A 41 -9.18 -23.11 -5.46
CA GLN A 41 -9.93 -23.49 -6.67
C GLN A 41 -10.52 -22.33 -7.51
N THR A 42 -10.36 -21.09 -7.08
CA THR A 42 -10.73 -19.90 -7.85
C THR A 42 -9.60 -18.89 -7.79
N ALA A 43 -9.53 -17.97 -8.74
CA ALA A 43 -8.57 -16.86 -8.69
C ALA A 43 -9.01 -15.75 -7.69
N PHE A 44 -9.93 -16.05 -6.76
CA PHE A 44 -10.49 -15.10 -5.81
C PHE A 44 -9.62 -15.03 -4.54
N ARG A 45 -9.44 -13.81 -4.08
CA ARG A 45 -8.72 -13.51 -2.85
C ARG A 45 -9.49 -12.45 -2.08
N ILE A 46 -9.83 -12.75 -0.84
CA ILE A 46 -10.40 -11.79 0.09
C ILE A 46 -9.26 -11.09 0.80
N ASP A 47 -9.10 -9.80 0.58
CA ASP A 47 -7.97 -9.03 1.09
C ASP A 47 -8.05 -8.76 2.59
N GLY A 48 -9.25 -8.60 3.16
CA GLY A 48 -9.42 -8.32 4.57
C GLY A 48 -10.49 -9.19 5.24
N VAL A 49 -10.08 -10.05 6.16
CA VAL A 49 -10.98 -10.87 6.96
C VAL A 49 -10.60 -10.78 8.43
N PHE A 50 -11.55 -10.39 9.27
CA PHE A 50 -11.42 -10.50 10.73
C PHE A 50 -12.05 -11.80 11.19
N LEU A 51 -11.21 -12.73 11.62
CA LEU A 51 -11.60 -14.04 12.10
C LEU A 51 -11.77 -14.00 13.63
N PRO A 52 -12.96 -14.30 14.15
CA PRO A 52 -13.18 -14.29 15.59
C PRO A 52 -12.45 -15.46 16.27
N THR A 53 -11.94 -15.20 17.45
CA THR A 53 -11.39 -16.24 18.35
C THR A 53 -12.47 -16.90 19.20
N GLN A 54 -13.69 -16.34 19.21
CA GLN A 54 -14.88 -16.84 19.91
C GLN A 54 -16.00 -17.11 18.91
N GLU A 55 -16.64 -18.27 19.00
CA GLU A 55 -17.65 -18.74 18.02
C GLU A 55 -18.90 -17.83 17.93
N ASP A 56 -19.26 -17.13 18.99
CA ASP A 56 -20.44 -16.25 19.05
C ASP A 56 -20.24 -14.93 18.28
N ASN A 57 -19.00 -14.56 17.99
CA ASN A 57 -18.68 -13.35 17.25
C ASN A 57 -18.77 -13.58 15.74
N PRO A 58 -19.23 -12.59 14.94
CA PRO A 58 -19.31 -12.72 13.50
C PRO A 58 -17.92 -12.63 12.85
N ILE A 59 -17.73 -13.33 11.73
CA ILE A 59 -16.61 -13.07 10.81
C ILE A 59 -16.92 -11.77 10.07
N TYR A 60 -15.95 -10.86 9.98
CA TYR A 60 -16.08 -9.67 9.13
C TYR A 60 -15.24 -9.83 7.86
N PHE A 61 -15.88 -9.71 6.71
CA PHE A 61 -15.24 -9.59 5.40
C PHE A 61 -15.20 -8.12 5.03
N VAL A 62 -14.01 -7.60 4.76
CA VAL A 62 -13.79 -6.18 4.53
C VAL A 62 -13.27 -5.98 3.11
N GLU A 63 -13.95 -5.14 2.38
CA GLU A 63 -13.58 -4.72 1.03
C GLU A 63 -13.36 -3.21 1.02
N VAL A 64 -12.27 -2.76 0.40
CA VAL A 64 -11.92 -1.35 0.27
C VAL A 64 -11.97 -0.98 -1.20
N GLN A 65 -12.95 -0.16 -1.58
CA GLN A 65 -13.27 0.10 -2.97
C GLN A 65 -13.08 1.57 -3.33
N PHE A 66 -11.96 1.89 -3.99
CA PHE A 66 -11.61 3.26 -4.43
C PHE A 66 -11.85 3.53 -5.92
N GLN A 67 -12.32 2.54 -6.66
CA GLN A 67 -12.69 2.67 -8.06
C GLN A 67 -14.12 2.18 -8.25
N SER A 68 -14.83 2.74 -9.23
CA SER A 68 -16.17 2.27 -9.56
C SER A 68 -16.11 0.83 -10.09
N ASP A 69 -16.93 -0.03 -9.53
CA ASP A 69 -17.06 -1.42 -9.93
C ASP A 69 -18.54 -1.82 -9.84
N THR A 70 -19.18 -2.07 -10.98
CA THR A 70 -20.59 -2.41 -11.05
C THR A 70 -20.87 -3.83 -10.57
N GLU A 71 -19.86 -4.72 -10.55
CA GLU A 71 -19.95 -6.12 -10.16
C GLU A 71 -19.49 -6.39 -8.73
N LEU A 72 -19.17 -5.34 -7.96
CA LEU A 72 -18.57 -5.48 -6.63
C LEU A 72 -19.35 -6.43 -5.73
N TYR A 73 -20.65 -6.22 -5.56
CA TYR A 73 -21.43 -7.01 -4.61
C TYR A 73 -21.64 -8.45 -5.05
N SER A 74 -21.78 -8.70 -6.35
CA SER A 74 -21.85 -10.08 -6.89
C SER A 74 -20.55 -10.82 -6.64
N ARG A 75 -19.41 -10.16 -6.84
CA ARG A 75 -18.07 -10.69 -6.57
C ARG A 75 -17.88 -10.94 -5.07
N LEU A 76 -18.10 -9.93 -4.23
CA LEU A 76 -17.92 -9.99 -2.77
C LEU A 76 -18.78 -11.11 -2.16
N LEU A 77 -20.05 -11.21 -2.54
CA LEU A 77 -20.95 -12.27 -2.06
C LEU A 77 -20.48 -13.65 -2.51
N SER A 78 -20.05 -13.78 -3.77
CA SER A 78 -19.49 -15.04 -4.28
C SER A 78 -18.27 -15.48 -3.48
N GLU A 79 -17.36 -14.56 -3.16
CA GLU A 79 -16.18 -14.83 -2.35
C GLU A 79 -16.54 -15.23 -0.92
N ILE A 80 -17.47 -14.51 -0.28
CA ILE A 80 -17.97 -14.83 1.06
C ILE A 80 -18.58 -16.23 1.09
N PHE A 81 -19.49 -16.56 0.16
CA PHE A 81 -20.15 -17.86 0.15
C PHE A 81 -19.20 -19.01 -0.21
N LEU A 82 -18.22 -18.80 -1.06
CA LEU A 82 -17.16 -19.78 -1.31
C LEU A 82 -16.31 -20.02 -0.06
N TYR A 83 -15.94 -18.95 0.66
CA TYR A 83 -15.24 -19.08 1.93
C TYR A 83 -16.04 -19.87 2.95
N LEU A 84 -17.32 -19.53 3.14
CA LEU A 84 -18.22 -20.22 4.09
C LEU A 84 -18.39 -21.70 3.73
N ARG A 85 -18.52 -22.01 2.44
CA ARG A 85 -18.61 -23.39 1.96
C ARG A 85 -17.35 -24.21 2.23
N GLN A 86 -16.16 -23.60 2.01
CA GLN A 86 -14.87 -24.27 2.20
C GLN A 86 -14.53 -24.48 3.66
N ASN A 87 -14.72 -23.46 4.49
CA ASN A 87 -14.25 -23.46 5.87
C ASN A 87 -15.32 -23.90 6.88
N LYS A 88 -16.61 -23.87 6.50
CA LYS A 88 -17.76 -24.27 7.33
C LYS A 88 -17.68 -23.71 8.75
N PRO A 89 -17.45 -22.39 8.92
CA PRO A 89 -17.35 -21.79 10.24
C PRO A 89 -18.68 -21.90 10.99
N ARG A 90 -18.64 -21.94 12.31
CA ARG A 90 -19.84 -21.88 13.17
C ARG A 90 -20.31 -20.45 13.37
N SER A 91 -19.39 -19.49 13.29
CA SER A 91 -19.67 -18.07 13.42
C SER A 91 -20.57 -17.54 12.32
N THR A 92 -21.38 -16.56 12.64
CA THR A 92 -22.11 -15.76 11.64
C THR A 92 -21.12 -14.89 10.86
N TRP A 93 -21.59 -14.20 9.83
CA TRP A 93 -20.73 -13.33 9.03
C TRP A 93 -21.36 -11.96 8.79
N ARG A 94 -20.52 -10.96 8.51
CA ARG A 94 -20.87 -9.61 8.05
C ARG A 94 -19.90 -9.17 6.97
N GLY A 95 -20.40 -8.45 5.97
CA GLY A 95 -19.58 -7.76 4.97
C GLY A 95 -19.52 -6.26 5.29
N VAL A 96 -18.36 -5.64 5.13
CA VAL A 96 -18.17 -4.19 5.28
C VAL A 96 -17.47 -3.69 4.03
N VAL A 97 -18.08 -2.76 3.31
CA VAL A 97 -17.47 -2.12 2.15
C VAL A 97 -17.15 -0.68 2.50
N ILE A 98 -15.90 -0.29 2.30
CA ILE A 98 -15.38 1.04 2.60
C ILE A 98 -15.12 1.77 1.28
N TYR A 99 -15.78 2.89 1.11
CA TYR A 99 -15.67 3.77 -0.06
C TYR A 99 -15.06 5.12 0.31
N PRO A 100 -14.29 5.75 -0.59
CA PRO A 100 -13.85 7.13 -0.38
C PRO A 100 -15.05 8.10 -0.34
N THR A 101 -15.97 7.95 -1.30
CA THR A 101 -17.17 8.78 -1.47
C THR A 101 -18.32 7.92 -1.97
N ARG A 102 -19.56 8.40 -1.76
CA ARG A 102 -20.76 7.71 -2.24
C ARG A 102 -20.82 7.60 -3.78
N SER A 103 -20.22 8.51 -4.51
CA SER A 103 -20.19 8.48 -5.98
C SER A 103 -19.45 7.31 -6.58
N ILE A 104 -18.56 6.67 -5.81
CA ILE A 104 -17.80 5.47 -6.23
C ILE A 104 -18.68 4.20 -6.10
N ASP A 105 -19.69 4.21 -5.24
CA ASP A 105 -20.63 3.09 -5.06
C ASP A 105 -21.64 3.06 -6.22
N THR A 106 -21.20 2.53 -7.35
CA THR A 106 -21.99 2.42 -8.59
C THR A 106 -22.58 1.04 -8.82
N SER A 107 -22.37 0.11 -7.89
CA SER A 107 -22.80 -1.29 -8.04
C SER A 107 -24.31 -1.44 -8.00
N ASP A 108 -24.83 -2.33 -8.85
CA ASP A 108 -26.23 -2.73 -8.77
C ASP A 108 -26.46 -3.58 -7.52
N THR A 109 -27.45 -3.20 -6.73
CA THR A 109 -27.83 -3.91 -5.50
C THR A 109 -29.14 -4.69 -5.64
N LYS A 110 -29.69 -4.77 -6.86
CA LYS A 110 -31.03 -5.34 -7.12
C LYS A 110 -31.12 -6.79 -6.64
N ASP A 111 -30.10 -7.58 -6.89
CA ASP A 111 -30.09 -9.02 -6.57
C ASP A 111 -29.54 -9.32 -5.15
N CYS A 112 -29.18 -8.29 -4.39
CA CYS A 112 -28.59 -8.46 -3.05
C CYS A 112 -29.16 -7.48 -2.00
N HIS A 113 -30.30 -6.86 -2.30
CA HIS A 113 -30.91 -5.84 -1.44
C HIS A 113 -31.18 -6.33 -0.01
N GLU A 114 -31.53 -7.59 0.16
CA GLU A 114 -31.85 -8.20 1.46
C GLU A 114 -30.62 -8.20 2.40
N PHE A 115 -29.41 -8.29 1.87
CA PHE A 115 -28.20 -8.26 2.70
C PHE A 115 -27.94 -6.88 3.30
N PHE A 116 -28.37 -5.82 2.65
CA PHE A 116 -28.31 -4.46 3.20
C PHE A 116 -29.43 -4.23 4.23
N THR A 117 -30.64 -4.64 3.91
CA THR A 117 -31.78 -4.51 4.82
C THR A 117 -31.59 -5.29 6.12
N SER A 118 -30.98 -6.47 6.04
CA SER A 118 -30.63 -7.31 7.19
C SER A 118 -29.34 -6.88 7.91
N GLN A 119 -28.69 -5.82 7.44
CA GLN A 119 -27.38 -5.35 7.92
C GLN A 119 -26.28 -6.43 7.86
N ARG A 120 -26.43 -7.42 6.97
CA ARG A 120 -25.35 -8.37 6.67
C ARG A 120 -24.22 -7.73 5.91
N ILE A 121 -24.53 -6.75 5.04
CA ILE A 121 -23.55 -5.90 4.36
C ILE A 121 -23.79 -4.47 4.81
N SER A 122 -22.72 -3.81 5.25
CA SER A 122 -22.68 -2.41 5.62
C SER A 122 -21.78 -1.64 4.66
N ARG A 123 -22.12 -0.39 4.39
CA ARG A 123 -21.32 0.54 3.57
C ARG A 123 -20.86 1.70 4.44
N ILE A 124 -19.59 2.06 4.29
CA ILE A 124 -18.98 3.19 4.98
C ILE A 124 -18.42 4.12 3.91
N TYR A 125 -18.82 5.38 3.96
CA TYR A 125 -18.31 6.42 3.08
C TYR A 125 -17.42 7.35 3.90
N LEU A 126 -16.13 7.39 3.56
CA LEU A 126 -15.13 8.08 4.38
C LEU A 126 -15.32 9.59 4.40
N ASP A 127 -15.83 10.17 3.31
CA ASP A 127 -16.16 11.59 3.25
C ASP A 127 -17.32 12.00 4.16
N GLU A 128 -18.20 11.07 4.53
CA GLU A 128 -19.36 11.29 5.38
C GLU A 128 -19.07 11.15 6.89
N LEU A 129 -17.84 10.77 7.29
CA LEU A 129 -17.48 10.54 8.70
C LEU A 129 -17.42 11.82 9.57
N GLY A 130 -17.58 13.00 8.97
CA GLY A 130 -17.49 14.29 9.67
C GLY A 130 -16.06 14.88 9.64
N SER A 131 -15.82 15.90 10.47
CA SER A 131 -14.53 16.58 10.50
C SER A 131 -13.45 15.72 11.17
N ALA A 132 -12.25 15.64 10.56
CA ALA A 132 -11.11 14.92 11.11
C ALA A 132 -10.75 15.37 12.55
N ALA A 133 -10.96 16.67 12.85
CA ALA A 133 -10.70 17.24 14.18
C ALA A 133 -11.57 16.62 15.29
N SER A 134 -12.81 16.24 14.96
CA SER A 134 -13.76 15.66 15.94
C SER A 134 -13.72 14.13 16.03
N LEU A 135 -13.03 13.47 15.07
CA LEU A 135 -12.97 12.02 15.01
C LEU A 135 -11.87 11.46 15.95
N PRO A 136 -12.04 10.24 16.46
CA PRO A 136 -10.96 9.51 17.10
C PRO A 136 -9.71 9.46 16.20
N ILE A 137 -8.51 9.42 16.80
CA ILE A 137 -7.24 9.51 16.07
C ILE A 137 -7.16 8.45 14.96
N GLY A 138 -7.57 7.22 15.24
CA GLY A 138 -7.55 6.14 14.27
C GLY A 138 -8.44 6.41 13.06
N ILE A 139 -9.67 6.86 13.27
CA ILE A 139 -10.61 7.19 12.18
C ILE A 139 -10.15 8.45 11.42
N ALA A 140 -9.61 9.45 12.13
CA ALA A 140 -9.03 10.63 11.50
C ALA A 140 -7.83 10.27 10.59
N THR A 141 -7.05 9.27 10.99
CA THR A 141 -5.95 8.74 10.16
C THR A 141 -6.48 8.10 8.87
N ILE A 142 -7.55 7.29 8.94
CA ILE A 142 -8.20 6.76 7.73
C ILE A 142 -8.71 7.89 6.84
N LYS A 143 -9.39 8.86 7.43
CA LYS A 143 -9.98 9.97 6.69
C LYS A 143 -8.94 10.78 5.93
N LEU A 144 -7.72 10.90 6.45
CA LEU A 144 -6.61 11.59 5.78
C LEU A 144 -6.34 11.05 4.36
N VAL A 145 -6.62 9.75 4.11
CA VAL A 145 -6.44 9.13 2.79
C VAL A 145 -7.33 9.79 1.73
N VAL A 146 -8.54 10.21 2.10
CA VAL A 146 -9.55 10.76 1.18
C VAL A 146 -9.62 12.29 1.15
N GLU A 147 -8.96 12.97 2.09
CA GLU A 147 -8.89 14.45 2.08
C GLU A 147 -8.21 14.94 0.79
N ASP A 148 -8.61 16.10 0.26
CA ASP A 148 -7.86 16.73 -0.82
C ASP A 148 -6.48 17.26 -0.33
N GLU A 149 -5.59 17.61 -1.26
CA GLU A 149 -4.20 17.96 -0.91
C GLU A 149 -4.11 19.16 0.05
N ASP A 150 -4.95 20.17 -0.14
CA ASP A 150 -4.91 21.41 0.66
C ASP A 150 -5.42 21.15 2.08
N THR A 151 -6.55 20.47 2.22
CA THR A 151 -7.13 20.12 3.52
C THR A 151 -6.30 19.04 4.23
N ALA A 152 -5.68 18.13 3.49
CA ALA A 152 -4.82 17.09 4.04
C ALA A 152 -3.62 17.65 4.81
N ILE A 153 -3.02 18.77 4.35
CA ILE A 153 -1.91 19.41 5.06
C ILE A 153 -2.34 19.88 6.45
N ILE A 154 -3.49 20.51 6.54
CA ILE A 154 -4.02 21.03 7.81
C ILE A 154 -4.42 19.87 8.74
N ALA A 155 -5.16 18.90 8.19
CA ALA A 155 -5.63 17.73 8.92
C ALA A 155 -4.46 16.88 9.44
N ALA A 156 -3.40 16.68 8.63
CA ALA A 156 -2.22 15.95 9.03
C ALA A 156 -1.46 16.63 10.17
N ARG A 157 -1.27 17.96 10.11
CA ARG A 157 -0.61 18.69 11.21
C ARG A 157 -1.37 18.55 12.52
N GLU A 158 -2.68 18.68 12.48
CA GLU A 158 -3.52 18.52 13.67
C GLU A 158 -3.45 17.09 14.19
N LEU A 159 -3.58 16.10 13.30
CA LEU A 159 -3.50 14.69 13.65
C LEU A 159 -2.17 14.31 14.27
N ILE A 160 -1.05 14.79 13.71
CA ILE A 160 0.29 14.59 14.26
C ILE A 160 0.41 15.18 15.66
N ASN A 161 -0.10 16.41 15.86
CA ASN A 161 -0.07 17.04 17.19
C ASN A 161 -0.90 16.27 18.20
N ARG A 162 -2.08 15.79 17.82
CA ARG A 162 -2.93 14.93 18.68
C ARG A 162 -2.24 13.60 18.99
N THR A 163 -1.58 13.00 17.99
CA THR A 163 -0.85 11.73 18.15
C THR A 163 0.32 11.90 19.12
N LYS A 164 1.08 13.00 19.02
CA LYS A 164 2.20 13.31 19.94
C LYS A 164 1.77 13.51 21.39
N GLN A 165 0.50 13.78 21.64
CA GLN A 165 -0.06 13.90 22.99
C GLN A 165 -0.60 12.55 23.56
N ALA A 166 -0.61 11.49 22.76
CA ALA A 166 -1.06 10.19 23.19
C ALA A 166 -0.11 9.62 24.26
N VAL A 167 -0.70 8.99 25.30
CA VAL A 167 0.06 8.52 26.47
C VAL A 167 0.92 7.28 26.16
N ASN A 168 0.51 6.47 25.15
CA ASN A 168 1.24 5.25 24.78
C ASN A 168 2.28 5.55 23.68
N LEU A 169 3.55 5.55 24.03
CA LEU A 169 4.67 5.85 23.11
C LEU A 169 4.75 4.89 21.93
N GLN A 170 4.48 3.60 22.12
CA GLN A 170 4.54 2.62 21.03
C GLN A 170 3.42 2.87 20.03
N LEU A 171 2.20 3.08 20.48
CA LEU A 171 1.06 3.41 19.64
C LEU A 171 1.29 4.75 18.92
N GLN A 172 1.90 5.72 19.60
CA GLN A 172 2.26 7.02 19.03
C GLN A 172 3.22 6.85 17.85
N GLN A 173 4.30 6.09 18.02
CA GLN A 173 5.27 5.85 16.95
C GLN A 173 4.62 5.16 15.75
N GLN A 174 3.88 4.08 15.96
CA GLN A 174 3.20 3.35 14.91
C GLN A 174 2.20 4.22 14.13
N LEU A 175 1.42 5.05 14.83
CA LEU A 175 0.48 5.98 14.18
C LEU A 175 1.20 7.05 13.37
N LEU A 176 2.32 7.61 13.88
CA LEU A 176 3.13 8.58 13.13
C LEU A 176 3.73 7.96 11.86
N GLU A 177 4.23 6.72 11.92
CA GLU A 177 4.71 5.98 10.75
C GLU A 177 3.60 5.77 9.73
N PHE A 178 2.39 5.47 10.21
CA PHE A 178 1.26 5.26 9.33
C PHE A 178 0.79 6.57 8.67
N ILE A 179 0.74 7.66 9.42
CA ILE A 179 0.45 9.01 8.89
C ILE A 179 1.51 9.40 7.83
N GLU A 180 2.79 9.14 8.09
CA GLU A 180 3.86 9.36 7.11
C GLU A 180 3.60 8.56 5.82
N THR A 181 3.25 7.29 5.94
CA THR A 181 2.93 6.43 4.79
C THR A 181 1.82 7.03 3.93
N ILE A 182 0.75 7.53 4.58
CA ILE A 182 -0.35 8.21 3.88
C ILE A 182 0.14 9.49 3.19
N LEU A 183 0.95 10.30 3.86
CA LEU A 183 1.47 11.56 3.31
C LEU A 183 2.39 11.32 2.11
N VAL A 184 3.27 10.35 2.18
CA VAL A 184 4.13 9.95 1.03
C VAL A 184 3.27 9.49 -0.15
N TYR A 185 2.22 8.72 0.11
CA TYR A 185 1.28 8.31 -0.94
C TYR A 185 0.54 9.50 -1.55
N LYS A 186 0.08 10.42 -0.70
CA LYS A 186 -0.74 11.57 -1.10
C LYS A 186 0.05 12.66 -1.82
N PHE A 187 1.32 12.84 -1.46
CA PHE A 187 2.22 13.84 -2.04
C PHE A 187 3.39 13.19 -2.79
N PRO A 188 3.14 12.46 -3.89
CA PRO A 188 4.18 11.67 -4.57
C PRO A 188 5.27 12.53 -5.25
N LYS A 189 5.02 13.84 -5.40
CA LYS A 189 5.98 14.81 -5.98
C LYS A 189 6.90 15.43 -4.94
N MET A 190 6.60 15.29 -3.66
CA MET A 190 7.40 15.82 -2.57
C MET A 190 8.43 14.78 -2.12
N SER A 191 9.64 15.23 -1.85
CA SER A 191 10.63 14.42 -1.17
C SER A 191 10.22 14.21 0.31
N ARG A 192 10.80 13.19 0.95
CA ARG A 192 10.54 12.95 2.37
C ARG A 192 11.02 14.10 3.25
N GLU A 193 12.15 14.72 2.87
CA GLU A 193 12.70 15.90 3.55
C GLU A 193 11.72 17.08 3.48
N GLU A 194 11.06 17.29 2.35
CA GLU A 194 10.03 18.31 2.20
C GLU A 194 8.79 18.00 3.06
N ILE A 195 8.37 16.75 3.11
CA ILE A 195 7.28 16.29 4.00
C ILE A 195 7.68 16.50 5.47
N GLU A 196 8.88 16.11 5.87
CA GLU A 196 9.39 16.31 7.23
C GLU A 196 9.40 17.80 7.61
N ALA A 197 9.92 18.65 6.72
CA ALA A 197 9.97 20.10 6.95
C ALA A 197 8.57 20.73 7.04
N MET A 198 7.64 20.28 6.18
CA MET A 198 6.27 20.77 6.14
C MET A 198 5.49 20.43 7.41
N PHE A 199 5.72 19.25 7.99
CA PHE A 199 4.94 18.72 9.11
C PHE A 199 5.70 18.77 10.45
N GLY A 200 6.97 19.20 10.47
CA GLY A 200 7.78 19.29 11.67
C GLY A 200 8.08 17.93 12.31
N LEU A 201 8.29 16.92 11.48
CA LEU A 201 8.43 15.53 11.90
C LEU A 201 9.91 15.11 11.96
N SER A 202 10.71 15.77 12.83
CA SER A 202 12.12 15.37 13.03
C SER A 202 12.27 13.91 13.48
N GLU A 203 11.24 13.35 14.08
CA GLU A 203 11.19 11.95 14.52
C GLU A 203 10.95 10.96 13.36
N LEU A 204 10.51 11.42 12.18
CA LEU A 204 10.34 10.57 10.99
C LEU A 204 11.63 9.87 10.55
N LYS A 205 12.80 10.49 10.79
CA LYS A 205 14.11 9.87 10.50
C LYS A 205 14.38 8.60 11.29
N GLN A 206 13.66 8.40 12.38
CA GLN A 206 13.75 7.21 13.22
C GLN A 206 12.67 6.18 12.86
N THR A 207 11.75 6.53 11.97
CA THR A 207 10.68 5.62 11.58
C THR A 207 11.20 4.49 10.69
N ARG A 208 10.55 3.34 10.81
CA ARG A 208 10.84 2.17 9.98
C ARG A 208 10.67 2.48 8.49
N VAL A 209 9.65 3.24 8.12
CA VAL A 209 9.36 3.62 6.72
C VAL A 209 10.50 4.44 6.13
N TYR A 210 11.08 5.38 6.90
CA TYR A 210 12.25 6.14 6.46
C TYR A 210 13.47 5.25 6.25
N GLN A 211 13.73 4.33 7.20
CA GLN A 211 14.88 3.42 7.10
C GLN A 211 14.73 2.43 5.95
N GLU A 212 13.57 1.80 5.80
CA GLU A 212 13.27 0.91 4.69
C GLU A 212 13.43 1.62 3.33
N GLY A 213 12.86 2.82 3.17
CA GLY A 213 13.01 3.58 1.93
C GLY A 213 14.44 4.04 1.65
N LYS A 214 15.23 4.32 2.69
CA LYS A 214 16.65 4.60 2.56
C LYS A 214 17.43 3.36 2.10
N GLU A 215 17.16 2.21 2.73
CA GLU A 215 17.78 0.94 2.36
C GLU A 215 17.41 0.52 0.93
N GLU A 216 16.15 0.64 0.54
CA GLU A 216 15.71 0.37 -0.84
C GLU A 216 16.39 1.30 -1.85
N GLY A 217 16.46 2.60 -1.56
CA GLY A 217 17.15 3.58 -2.39
C GLY A 217 18.65 3.28 -2.52
N GLU A 218 19.31 2.92 -1.42
CA GLU A 218 20.73 2.52 -1.44
C GLU A 218 20.96 1.23 -2.23
N GLN A 219 20.07 0.23 -2.10
CA GLN A 219 20.16 -1.01 -2.85
C GLN A 219 19.93 -0.79 -4.35
N GLU A 220 18.93 0.01 -4.69
CA GLU A 220 18.67 0.35 -6.09
C GLU A 220 19.80 1.18 -6.71
N GLY A 221 20.33 2.16 -5.98
CA GLY A 221 21.50 2.94 -6.39
C GLY A 221 22.74 2.07 -6.59
N LYS A 222 23.02 1.15 -5.65
CA LYS A 222 24.12 0.17 -5.79
C LYS A 222 23.92 -0.75 -6.99
N ARG A 223 22.69 -1.21 -7.24
CA ARG A 223 22.35 -2.06 -8.38
C ARG A 223 22.55 -1.32 -9.71
N LYS A 224 22.03 -0.10 -9.81
CA LYS A 224 22.19 0.74 -11.02
C LYS A 224 23.65 1.08 -11.28
N GLY A 225 24.36 1.59 -10.27
CA GLY A 225 25.79 1.93 -10.40
C GLY A 225 26.66 0.71 -10.73
N ARG A 226 26.34 -0.48 -10.22
CA ARG A 226 27.06 -1.71 -10.58
C ARG A 226 26.78 -2.14 -12.02
N GLN A 227 25.57 -1.91 -12.50
CA GLN A 227 25.20 -2.22 -13.89
C GLN A 227 25.86 -1.24 -14.86
N GLU A 228 25.81 0.06 -14.56
CA GLU A 228 26.44 1.12 -15.33
C GLU A 228 27.95 0.94 -15.40
N GLY A 229 28.61 0.77 -14.24
CA GLY A 229 30.06 0.53 -14.19
C GLY A 229 30.50 -0.77 -14.88
N ARG A 230 29.61 -1.80 -14.93
CA ARG A 230 29.91 -3.03 -15.70
C ARG A 230 29.85 -2.77 -17.21
N VAL A 231 28.89 -1.96 -17.67
CA VAL A 231 28.79 -1.57 -19.09
C VAL A 231 29.97 -0.70 -19.46
N GLU A 232 30.31 0.31 -18.65
CA GLU A 232 31.45 1.20 -18.86
C GLU A 232 32.77 0.44 -18.95
N ALA A 233 33.02 -0.50 -18.01
CA ALA A 233 34.22 -1.34 -18.06
C ALA A 233 34.31 -2.22 -19.32
N LYS A 234 33.17 -2.71 -19.82
CA LYS A 234 33.12 -3.44 -21.09
C LYS A 234 33.48 -2.53 -22.27
N LEU A 235 32.94 -1.32 -22.31
CA LEU A 235 33.23 -0.34 -23.37
C LEU A 235 34.71 0.11 -23.34
N GLU A 236 35.28 0.34 -22.15
CA GLU A 236 36.71 0.66 -22.00
C GLU A 236 37.67 -0.45 -22.44
N ALA A 237 37.22 -1.71 -22.41
CA ALA A 237 38.03 -2.83 -22.88
C ALA A 237 38.12 -2.94 -24.42
N ILE A 238 37.17 -2.37 -25.16
CA ILE A 238 37.07 -2.48 -26.63
C ILE A 238 38.36 -2.04 -27.35
N PRO A 239 38.95 -0.84 -27.08
CA PRO A 239 40.17 -0.41 -27.74
C PRO A 239 41.34 -1.38 -27.58
N ARG A 240 41.47 -1.95 -26.37
CA ARG A 240 42.55 -2.91 -26.07
C ARG A 240 42.37 -4.22 -26.83
N LEU A 241 41.11 -4.69 -26.95
CA LEU A 241 40.80 -5.93 -27.69
C LEU A 241 40.98 -5.76 -29.21
N LEU A 242 40.65 -4.57 -29.74
CA LEU A 242 40.94 -4.21 -31.13
C LEU A 242 42.46 -4.21 -31.40
N ALA A 243 43.27 -3.64 -30.48
CA ALA A 243 44.72 -3.63 -30.59
C ALA A 243 45.32 -5.03 -30.55
N LEU A 244 44.65 -6.03 -29.95
CA LEU A 244 45.02 -7.43 -29.95
C LEU A 244 44.62 -8.18 -31.27
N GLY A 245 43.96 -7.48 -32.19
CA GLY A 245 43.57 -8.03 -33.49
C GLY A 245 42.21 -8.76 -33.53
N LEU A 246 41.38 -8.63 -32.50
CA LEU A 246 40.03 -9.20 -32.53
C LEU A 246 39.11 -8.35 -33.44
N THR A 247 38.18 -9.01 -34.13
CA THR A 247 37.17 -8.32 -34.92
C THR A 247 36.08 -7.75 -34.07
N VAL A 248 35.31 -6.78 -34.59
CA VAL A 248 34.18 -6.16 -33.89
C VAL A 248 33.16 -7.21 -33.43
N GLU A 249 32.87 -8.19 -34.29
CA GLU A 249 31.93 -9.29 -33.98
C GLU A 249 32.44 -10.18 -32.83
N GLN A 250 33.75 -10.49 -32.85
CA GLN A 250 34.36 -11.28 -31.75
C GLN A 250 34.36 -10.54 -30.45
N ILE A 251 34.59 -9.21 -30.47
CA ILE A 251 34.55 -8.37 -29.27
C ILE A 251 33.11 -8.27 -28.74
N ALA A 252 32.12 -8.05 -29.62
CA ALA A 252 30.72 -8.02 -29.26
C ALA A 252 30.27 -9.31 -28.56
N GLN A 253 30.66 -10.47 -29.12
CA GLN A 253 30.38 -11.78 -28.54
C GLN A 253 31.10 -11.99 -27.20
N ALA A 254 32.38 -11.61 -27.10
CA ALA A 254 33.20 -11.81 -25.88
C ALA A 254 32.71 -10.95 -24.71
N LEU A 255 32.25 -9.73 -25.01
CA LEU A 255 31.80 -8.78 -23.99
C LEU A 255 30.27 -8.80 -23.77
N ASP A 256 29.55 -9.60 -24.53
CA ASP A 256 28.08 -9.62 -24.50
C ASP A 256 27.52 -8.18 -24.69
N LEU A 257 27.87 -7.58 -25.83
CA LEU A 257 27.46 -6.25 -26.28
C LEU A 257 26.90 -6.33 -27.69
N ASP A 258 26.07 -5.33 -28.07
CA ASP A 258 25.63 -5.21 -29.45
C ASP A 258 26.79 -4.81 -30.37
N VAL A 259 26.82 -5.39 -31.57
CA VAL A 259 27.84 -5.09 -32.59
C VAL A 259 27.86 -3.58 -32.90
N ALA A 260 26.70 -2.92 -32.94
CA ALA A 260 26.60 -1.49 -33.17
C ALA A 260 27.32 -0.66 -32.08
N GLN A 261 27.20 -1.06 -30.79
CA GLN A 261 27.89 -0.38 -29.71
C GLN A 261 29.41 -0.53 -29.78
N VAL A 262 29.90 -1.72 -30.17
CA VAL A 262 31.34 -1.95 -30.37
C VAL A 262 31.87 -1.15 -31.59
N GLN A 263 31.10 -1.04 -32.67
CA GLN A 263 31.46 -0.24 -33.85
C GLN A 263 31.56 1.26 -33.53
N GLU A 264 30.63 1.77 -32.71
CA GLU A 264 30.62 3.18 -32.29
C GLU A 264 31.89 3.54 -31.54
N VAL A 265 32.27 2.72 -30.53
CA VAL A 265 33.50 2.91 -29.76
C VAL A 265 34.75 2.71 -30.60
N ALA A 266 34.74 1.76 -31.55
CA ALA A 266 35.85 1.53 -32.48
C ALA A 266 36.10 2.73 -33.42
N GLN A 267 35.06 3.43 -33.86
CA GLN A 267 35.17 4.63 -34.70
C GLN A 267 35.67 5.84 -33.92
N GLN A 268 35.44 5.91 -32.61
CA GLN A 268 35.90 6.99 -31.73
C GLN A 268 37.36 6.81 -31.30
N THR A 269 37.92 5.62 -31.48
CA THR A 269 39.32 5.31 -31.12
C THR A 269 40.23 5.62 -32.33
N PRO A 270 41.11 6.63 -32.24
CA PRO A 270 42.04 6.91 -33.35
C PRO A 270 42.97 5.74 -33.55
N PRO A 271 43.32 5.37 -34.82
CA PRO A 271 44.25 4.29 -35.08
C PRO A 271 45.60 4.64 -34.44
N ASN A 272 46.08 3.78 -33.55
CA ASN A 272 47.45 3.89 -33.00
C ASN A 272 48.44 3.94 -34.15
N GLN A 273 49.19 5.06 -34.26
CA GLN A 273 50.38 5.18 -35.10
C GLN A 273 51.53 4.36 -34.52
#